data_69654e71fc63be02b326aa2c5d8aa515
#
_entry.id   69654e71fc63be02b326aa2c5d8aa515
#
_cell.length_a   1.000
_cell.length_b   1.000
_cell.length_c   1.000
_cell.angle_alpha   90.00
_cell.angle_beta   90.00
_cell.angle_gamma   90.00
#
_symmetry.space_group_name_H-M   'P 1'
#
loop_
_entity.id
_entity.type
_entity.pdbx_description
1 polymer ?
#
loop_
_entity_poly.entity_id
_entity_poly.type
_entity_poly.pdbx_seq_one_letter_code
_entity_poly.pdbx_strand_id
1 'polypeptide(L)'
;MDFGTQGSTAPADLAWLRGVDAYTMGAYPQAEEEFRAAVRMDPGMADGWLGLHALRIDTTTALLRMFQHRDRFGEQRARHVRTLNSWYWLGWWVQPVLESTRDLLLAHASHWLDGRHVPELDRALAGLPPVDADAQVRFLHACRAYLVKDWEQLVRHTDPLIDDAMLGIEAGLFGGMARVRLEMYGQAEPLLSAALMRCRSEQPQRKELRYWLARAHEGTGRSAAALPLYRAVHRVDPAFMDTSARLAAISEGDGYDDAADLAAISLTGVGQDALDGPDGVDALFGAEGRDLKVTEPELPPGGGPPDADTVREKAVIPIKPVPRQPPTGPTDPALLEQALAELERMVGLEPVKRQVKALSAQLNMARFRAAQGLPVQPPKRHFVFSGPSGTGKTTVARILGRVFYALGLLGGDHLVEAQRADLVGEYLGQTAVKANELIDSAIGGVLFVDEAYSLSNSGYGKGDAYGDEALQVLLKRAEDNR
;
A
#
# COMPACT_ATOMS: atom_id res chain seq x y z
N MET A 1 13.66 -59.93 18.21
CA MET A 1 13.97 -58.90 17.21
C MET A 1 12.67 -58.14 16.97
N ASP A 2 12.51 -57.06 17.72
CA ASP A 2 11.34 -56.18 17.58
C ASP A 2 11.57 -55.27 16.38
N PHE A 3 10.82 -55.51 15.31
CA PHE A 3 10.73 -54.56 14.20
C PHE A 3 9.88 -53.41 14.68
N GLY A 4 10.56 -52.30 15.04
CA GLY A 4 9.91 -51.05 15.40
C GLY A 4 8.85 -50.67 14.34
N THR A 5 7.66 -50.43 14.82
CA THR A 5 6.54 -49.83 14.10
C THR A 5 7.04 -48.57 13.41
N GLN A 6 7.23 -48.61 12.09
CA GLN A 6 7.30 -47.41 11.26
C GLN A 6 5.99 -46.65 11.49
N GLY A 7 6.07 -45.53 12.20
CA GLY A 7 4.93 -44.67 12.44
C GLY A 7 4.31 -44.26 11.12
N SER A 8 3.08 -44.69 10.87
CA SER A 8 2.29 -44.30 9.72
C SER A 8 2.18 -42.74 9.76
N THR A 9 2.78 -42.07 8.77
CA THR A 9 2.68 -40.62 8.63
C THR A 9 1.21 -40.26 8.52
N ALA A 10 0.72 -39.35 9.39
CA ALA A 10 -0.70 -38.97 9.39
C ALA A 10 -1.11 -38.39 8.03
N PRO A 11 -2.36 -38.59 7.56
CA PRO A 11 -2.82 -38.04 6.29
C PRO A 11 -2.63 -36.51 6.18
N ALA A 12 -2.76 -35.77 7.28
CA ALA A 12 -2.53 -34.34 7.35
C ALA A 12 -1.05 -33.99 7.11
N ASP A 13 -0.11 -34.78 7.68
CA ASP A 13 1.32 -34.60 7.49
C ASP A 13 1.71 -34.85 6.02
N LEU A 14 1.11 -35.86 5.37
CA LEU A 14 1.36 -36.16 3.95
C LEU A 14 0.85 -35.01 3.07
N ALA A 15 -0.32 -34.46 3.34
CA ALA A 15 -0.84 -33.32 2.62
C ALA A 15 0.08 -32.09 2.80
N TRP A 16 0.54 -31.84 4.03
CA TRP A 16 1.48 -30.75 4.31
C TRP A 16 2.79 -30.92 3.54
N LEU A 17 3.37 -32.12 3.51
CA LEU A 17 4.60 -32.42 2.76
C LEU A 17 4.42 -32.18 1.26
N ARG A 18 3.31 -32.65 0.66
CA ARG A 18 3.02 -32.38 -0.75
C ARG A 18 2.83 -30.87 -1.01
N GLY A 19 2.22 -30.16 -0.06
CA GLY A 19 2.09 -28.70 -0.11
C GLY A 19 3.45 -28.00 -0.11
N VAL A 20 4.39 -28.41 0.74
CA VAL A 20 5.75 -27.85 0.77
C VAL A 20 6.51 -28.18 -0.53
N ASP A 21 6.43 -29.41 -1.03
CA ASP A 21 7.08 -29.80 -2.27
C ASP A 21 6.52 -29.00 -3.46
N ALA A 22 5.19 -28.85 -3.57
CA ALA A 22 4.53 -28.05 -4.60
C ALA A 22 4.92 -26.55 -4.49
N TYR A 23 4.98 -26.00 -3.27
CA TYR A 23 5.42 -24.62 -3.02
C TYR A 23 6.85 -24.39 -3.50
N THR A 24 7.76 -25.33 -3.17
CA THR A 24 9.18 -25.27 -3.55
C THR A 24 9.36 -25.34 -5.08
N MET A 25 8.51 -26.11 -5.77
CA MET A 25 8.50 -26.22 -7.23
C MET A 25 7.80 -25.04 -7.94
N GLY A 26 7.22 -24.09 -7.20
CA GLY A 26 6.45 -22.97 -7.76
C GLY A 26 5.04 -23.35 -8.24
N ALA A 27 4.54 -24.55 -7.93
CA ALA A 27 3.19 -25.02 -8.24
C ALA A 27 2.18 -24.49 -7.19
N TYR A 28 2.05 -23.17 -7.09
CA TYR A 28 1.28 -22.50 -6.04
C TYR A 28 -0.20 -22.92 -5.93
N PRO A 29 -0.95 -23.14 -7.02
CA PRO A 29 -2.34 -23.63 -6.91
C PRO A 29 -2.43 -25.01 -6.26
N GLN A 30 -1.50 -25.92 -6.58
CA GLN A 30 -1.43 -27.24 -5.97
C GLN A 30 -0.99 -27.14 -4.50
N ALA A 31 0.00 -26.27 -4.18
CA ALA A 31 0.42 -26.03 -2.81
C ALA A 31 -0.75 -25.52 -1.94
N GLU A 32 -1.58 -24.63 -2.47
CA GLU A 32 -2.79 -24.12 -1.81
C GLU A 32 -3.75 -25.24 -1.47
N GLU A 33 -4.07 -26.09 -2.46
CA GLU A 33 -5.01 -27.21 -2.26
C GLU A 33 -4.52 -28.16 -1.16
N GLU A 34 -3.24 -28.51 -1.19
CA GLU A 34 -2.62 -29.41 -0.22
C GLU A 34 -2.52 -28.79 1.18
N PHE A 35 -2.14 -27.51 1.30
CA PHE A 35 -2.15 -26.85 2.62
C PHE A 35 -3.57 -26.71 3.17
N ARG A 36 -4.57 -26.39 2.33
CA ARG A 36 -5.97 -26.39 2.74
C ARG A 36 -6.47 -27.79 3.16
N ALA A 37 -6.02 -28.83 2.48
CA ALA A 37 -6.32 -30.21 2.89
C ALA A 37 -5.69 -30.55 4.24
N ALA A 38 -4.44 -30.16 4.47
CA ALA A 38 -3.74 -30.38 5.74
C ALA A 38 -4.49 -29.71 6.90
N VAL A 39 -4.84 -28.42 6.80
CA VAL A 39 -5.54 -27.69 7.87
C VAL A 39 -7.01 -28.09 8.03
N ARG A 40 -7.64 -28.68 7.01
CA ARG A 40 -8.98 -29.31 7.16
C ARG A 40 -8.91 -30.59 7.97
N MET A 41 -7.87 -31.40 7.77
CA MET A 41 -7.67 -32.65 8.49
C MET A 41 -7.17 -32.41 9.92
N ASP A 42 -6.29 -31.43 10.11
CA ASP A 42 -5.78 -31.00 11.41
C ASP A 42 -5.79 -29.47 11.52
N PRO A 43 -6.89 -28.88 12.00
CA PRO A 43 -7.00 -27.42 12.18
C PRO A 43 -5.96 -26.82 13.15
N GLY A 44 -5.37 -27.66 14.01
CA GLY A 44 -4.32 -27.27 14.94
C GLY A 44 -2.91 -27.29 14.34
N MET A 45 -2.74 -27.69 13.08
CA MET A 45 -1.44 -27.72 12.41
C MET A 45 -0.99 -26.31 12.05
N ALA A 46 -0.23 -25.66 12.95
CA ALA A 46 0.24 -24.28 12.76
C ALA A 46 1.10 -24.12 11.49
N ASP A 47 1.93 -25.11 11.15
CA ASP A 47 2.75 -25.08 9.93
C ASP A 47 1.92 -25.24 8.64
N GLY A 48 0.73 -25.80 8.69
CA GLY A 48 -0.23 -25.80 7.57
C GLY A 48 -0.78 -24.40 7.31
N TRP A 49 -1.13 -23.69 8.36
CA TRP A 49 -1.52 -22.27 8.27
C TRP A 49 -0.36 -21.37 7.81
N LEU A 50 0.90 -21.68 8.21
CA LEU A 50 2.07 -20.99 7.69
C LEU A 50 2.20 -21.14 6.17
N GLY A 51 1.89 -22.32 5.63
CA GLY A 51 1.87 -22.55 4.19
C GLY A 51 0.87 -21.66 3.45
N LEU A 52 -0.35 -21.55 3.97
CA LEU A 52 -1.37 -20.62 3.42
C LEU A 52 -0.94 -19.16 3.55
N HIS A 53 -0.34 -18.78 4.68
CA HIS A 53 0.21 -17.44 4.88
C HIS A 53 1.35 -17.12 3.91
N ALA A 54 2.23 -18.09 3.62
CA ALA A 54 3.32 -17.94 2.65
C ALA A 54 2.79 -17.73 1.21
N LEU A 55 1.67 -18.37 0.87
CA LEU A 55 0.95 -18.18 -0.39
C LEU A 55 0.10 -16.89 -0.45
N ARG A 56 0.06 -16.10 0.64
CA ARG A 56 -0.78 -14.89 0.77
C ARG A 56 -2.29 -15.16 0.68
N ILE A 57 -2.71 -16.32 1.17
CA ILE A 57 -4.11 -16.75 1.20
C ILE A 57 -4.63 -16.57 2.61
N ASP A 58 -5.71 -15.79 2.76
CA ASP A 58 -6.37 -15.52 4.05
C ASP A 58 -5.36 -15.21 5.18
N THR A 59 -4.39 -14.33 4.90
CA THR A 59 -3.23 -14.08 5.77
C THR A 59 -3.61 -13.74 7.20
N THR A 60 -4.69 -12.97 7.41
CA THR A 60 -5.21 -12.64 8.74
C THR A 60 -5.69 -13.89 9.46
N THR A 61 -6.54 -14.70 8.82
CA THR A 61 -7.04 -15.94 9.41
C THR A 61 -5.89 -16.90 9.70
N ALA A 62 -4.96 -17.07 8.75
CA ALA A 62 -3.80 -17.91 8.90
C ALA A 62 -2.92 -17.47 10.10
N LEU A 63 -2.65 -16.18 10.23
CA LEU A 63 -1.89 -15.63 11.36
C LEU A 63 -2.58 -15.89 12.72
N LEU A 64 -3.87 -15.62 12.82
CA LEU A 64 -4.62 -15.84 14.05
C LEU A 64 -4.71 -17.33 14.42
N ARG A 65 -4.83 -18.22 13.44
CA ARG A 65 -4.80 -19.68 13.67
C ARG A 65 -3.42 -20.17 14.07
N MET A 66 -2.35 -19.68 13.44
CA MET A 66 -0.98 -19.96 13.90
C MET A 66 -0.78 -19.51 15.35
N PHE A 67 -1.23 -18.32 15.70
CA PHE A 67 -1.11 -17.81 17.06
C PHE A 67 -1.95 -18.61 18.08
N GLN A 68 -3.15 -19.04 17.70
CA GLN A 68 -3.99 -19.90 18.52
C GLN A 68 -3.30 -21.24 18.86
N HIS A 69 -2.54 -21.80 17.90
CA HIS A 69 -1.84 -23.06 18.00
C HIS A 69 -0.30 -22.90 18.03
N ARG A 70 0.17 -21.80 18.64
CA ARG A 70 1.59 -21.41 18.66
C ARG A 70 2.53 -22.40 19.34
N ASP A 71 1.99 -23.23 20.22
CA ASP A 71 2.68 -24.38 20.87
C ASP A 71 3.10 -25.45 19.87
N ARG A 72 2.40 -25.55 18.73
CA ARG A 72 2.67 -26.47 17.64
C ARG A 72 3.38 -25.81 16.44
N PHE A 73 3.71 -24.53 16.55
CA PHE A 73 4.37 -23.80 15.46
C PHE A 73 5.82 -24.30 15.27
N GLY A 74 6.14 -24.77 14.08
CA GLY A 74 7.42 -25.39 13.75
C GLY A 74 7.46 -26.91 13.93
N GLU A 75 6.40 -27.54 14.46
CA GLU A 75 6.35 -28.98 14.73
C GLU A 75 6.56 -29.81 13.46
N GLN A 76 5.86 -29.49 12.37
CA GLN A 76 5.97 -30.22 11.12
C GLN A 76 7.32 -29.97 10.43
N ARG A 77 7.80 -28.74 10.45
CA ARG A 77 9.11 -28.37 9.92
C ARG A 77 10.25 -29.13 10.61
N ALA A 78 10.19 -29.21 11.94
CA ALA A 78 11.17 -29.94 12.72
C ALA A 78 11.06 -31.45 12.50
N ARG A 79 9.84 -32.03 12.51
CA ARG A 79 9.57 -33.46 12.35
C ARG A 79 10.06 -33.99 11.01
N HIS A 80 9.84 -33.25 9.93
CA HIS A 80 10.13 -33.70 8.57
C HIS A 80 11.40 -33.09 7.99
N VAL A 81 12.13 -32.28 8.76
CA VAL A 81 13.37 -31.59 8.35
C VAL A 81 13.13 -30.80 7.04
N ARG A 82 12.05 -30.04 7.01
CA ARG A 82 11.67 -29.19 5.87
C ARG A 82 11.72 -27.72 6.26
N THR A 83 12.09 -26.87 5.32
CA THR A 83 12.05 -25.41 5.49
C THR A 83 10.77 -24.87 4.87
N LEU A 84 10.06 -24.08 5.63
CA LEU A 84 8.92 -23.27 5.17
C LEU A 84 8.90 -22.02 6.02
N ASN A 85 8.92 -20.87 5.39
CA ASN A 85 8.84 -19.58 6.05
C ASN A 85 7.88 -18.64 5.28
N SER A 86 7.55 -17.56 5.90
CA SER A 86 6.81 -16.46 5.32
C SER A 86 7.43 -15.15 5.76
N TRP A 87 6.79 -14.04 5.52
CA TRP A 87 7.19 -12.75 6.05
C TRP A 87 5.97 -12.01 6.58
N TYR A 88 6.18 -11.06 7.47
CA TYR A 88 5.14 -10.22 8.05
C TYR A 88 5.58 -8.75 8.07
N TRP A 89 4.65 -7.84 8.24
CA TRP A 89 4.96 -6.45 8.45
C TRP A 89 5.26 -6.20 9.93
N LEU A 90 6.44 -5.68 10.24
CA LEU A 90 6.81 -5.16 11.55
C LEU A 90 6.67 -3.63 11.50
N GLY A 91 5.65 -3.10 12.15
CA GLY A 91 5.25 -1.72 11.88
C GLY A 91 4.72 -1.61 10.44
N TRP A 92 5.17 -0.62 9.67
CA TRP A 92 4.58 -0.31 8.36
C TRP A 92 5.51 -0.49 7.17
N TRP A 93 6.84 -0.66 7.39
CA TRP A 93 7.80 -0.75 6.29
C TRP A 93 8.82 -1.88 6.39
N VAL A 94 8.96 -2.48 7.58
CA VAL A 94 9.94 -3.55 7.80
C VAL A 94 9.29 -4.90 7.61
N GLN A 95 9.95 -5.78 6.88
CA GLN A 95 9.43 -7.12 6.55
C GLN A 95 10.37 -8.23 7.05
N PRO A 96 10.32 -8.58 8.34
CA PRO A 96 11.06 -9.71 8.85
C PRO A 96 10.49 -11.05 8.37
N VAL A 97 11.32 -12.08 8.44
CA VAL A 97 10.90 -13.46 8.17
C VAL A 97 10.09 -13.99 9.34
N LEU A 98 9.00 -14.68 9.05
CA LEU A 98 8.18 -15.43 9.99
C LEU A 98 8.63 -16.89 10.03
N GLU A 99 9.52 -17.21 10.95
CA GLU A 99 10.14 -18.54 11.02
C GLU A 99 10.02 -19.18 12.42
N SER A 100 10.18 -18.39 13.47
CA SER A 100 10.16 -18.84 14.86
C SER A 100 8.85 -18.46 15.58
N THR A 101 8.61 -19.09 16.73
CA THR A 101 7.47 -18.71 17.61
C THR A 101 7.59 -17.26 18.07
N ARG A 102 8.83 -16.76 18.28
CA ARG A 102 9.06 -15.35 18.58
C ARG A 102 8.54 -14.45 17.45
N ASP A 103 8.86 -14.76 16.19
CA ASP A 103 8.42 -13.97 15.04
C ASP A 103 6.91 -14.02 14.90
N LEU A 104 6.29 -15.15 15.23
CA LEU A 104 4.84 -15.29 15.26
C LEU A 104 4.18 -14.37 16.31
N LEU A 105 4.78 -14.23 17.48
CA LEU A 105 4.30 -13.29 18.51
C LEU A 105 4.44 -11.84 18.06
N LEU A 106 5.54 -11.48 17.40
CA LEU A 106 5.75 -10.15 16.82
C LEU A 106 4.77 -9.86 15.68
N ALA A 107 4.55 -10.85 14.80
CA ALA A 107 3.57 -10.74 13.72
C ALA A 107 2.14 -10.54 14.25
N HIS A 108 1.78 -11.25 15.32
CA HIS A 108 0.48 -11.09 15.98
C HIS A 108 0.32 -9.69 16.61
N ALA A 109 1.35 -9.16 17.27
CA ALA A 109 1.32 -7.80 17.80
C ALA A 109 1.24 -6.76 16.67
N SER A 110 1.98 -6.96 15.58
CA SER A 110 1.93 -6.09 14.40
C SER A 110 0.56 -6.08 13.72
N HIS A 111 -0.16 -7.21 13.73
CA HIS A 111 -1.54 -7.26 13.22
C HIS A 111 -2.48 -6.32 13.97
N TRP A 112 -2.38 -6.27 15.31
CA TRP A 112 -3.19 -5.33 16.11
C TRP A 112 -2.74 -3.88 15.95
N LEU A 113 -1.44 -3.67 15.73
CA LEU A 113 -0.88 -2.36 15.39
C LEU A 113 -1.47 -1.83 14.08
N ASP A 114 -1.51 -2.65 13.05
CA ASP A 114 -2.02 -2.33 11.71
C ASP A 114 -3.52 -1.97 11.76
N GLY A 115 -4.29 -2.77 12.49
CA GLY A 115 -5.70 -2.51 12.78
C GLY A 115 -5.95 -1.34 13.74
N ARG A 116 -4.90 -0.73 14.31
CA ARG A 116 -4.98 0.34 15.33
C ARG A 116 -5.79 -0.05 16.58
N HIS A 117 -5.84 -1.33 16.88
CA HIS A 117 -6.51 -1.87 18.06
C HIS A 117 -5.59 -1.79 19.28
N VAL A 118 -5.48 -0.60 19.88
CA VAL A 118 -4.53 -0.32 20.98
C VAL A 118 -4.70 -1.26 22.18
N PRO A 119 -5.91 -1.59 22.67
CA PRO A 119 -6.08 -2.52 23.79
C PRO A 119 -5.58 -3.94 23.49
N GLU A 120 -5.79 -4.44 22.27
CA GLU A 120 -5.34 -5.75 21.81
C GLU A 120 -3.82 -5.75 21.61
N LEU A 121 -3.28 -4.66 21.06
CA LEU A 121 -1.84 -4.44 20.93
C LEU A 121 -1.16 -4.46 22.29
N ASP A 122 -1.70 -3.75 23.29
CA ASP A 122 -1.14 -3.72 24.65
C ASP A 122 -1.11 -5.12 25.29
N ARG A 123 -2.15 -5.90 25.09
CA ARG A 123 -2.19 -7.31 25.54
C ARG A 123 -1.16 -8.19 24.80
N ALA A 124 -0.99 -7.97 23.51
CA ALA A 124 -0.01 -8.70 22.72
C ALA A 124 1.43 -8.33 23.13
N LEU A 125 1.71 -7.04 23.32
CA LEU A 125 3.02 -6.53 23.77
C LEU A 125 3.39 -7.06 25.16
N ALA A 126 2.44 -7.18 26.08
CA ALA A 126 2.68 -7.74 27.41
C ALA A 126 3.11 -9.21 27.39
N GLY A 127 2.84 -9.94 26.32
CA GLY A 127 3.28 -11.32 26.10
C GLY A 127 4.65 -11.47 25.43
N LEU A 128 5.30 -10.37 25.06
CA LEU A 128 6.61 -10.35 24.39
C LEU A 128 7.76 -10.26 25.40
N PRO A 129 9.01 -10.55 24.98
CA PRO A 129 10.19 -10.32 25.79
C PRO A 129 10.31 -8.85 26.29
N PRO A 130 11.13 -8.58 27.33
CA PRO A 130 11.35 -7.22 27.78
C PRO A 130 11.86 -6.30 26.65
N VAL A 131 11.40 -5.05 26.63
CA VAL A 131 11.74 -4.04 25.62
C VAL A 131 13.25 -3.86 25.43
N ASP A 132 14.02 -4.00 26.50
CA ASP A 132 15.49 -3.82 26.47
C ASP A 132 16.24 -5.01 25.88
N ALA A 133 15.59 -6.17 25.79
CA ALA A 133 16.22 -7.39 25.31
C ALA A 133 16.06 -7.60 23.78
N ASP A 134 15.16 -6.85 23.12
CA ASP A 134 14.78 -7.10 21.74
C ASP A 134 14.46 -5.81 20.99
N ALA A 135 15.25 -5.53 19.95
CA ALA A 135 15.11 -4.33 19.12
C ALA A 135 13.75 -4.27 18.40
N GLN A 136 13.21 -5.41 17.93
CA GLN A 136 11.93 -5.46 17.23
C GLN A 136 10.75 -5.25 18.19
N VAL A 137 10.83 -5.79 19.41
CA VAL A 137 9.86 -5.49 20.48
C VAL A 137 9.88 -4.01 20.82
N ARG A 138 11.07 -3.42 21.00
CA ARG A 138 11.25 -1.98 21.26
C ARG A 138 10.62 -1.15 20.12
N PHE A 139 10.80 -1.57 18.88
CA PHE A 139 10.21 -0.88 17.74
C PHE A 139 8.68 -0.93 17.75
N LEU A 140 8.06 -2.05 18.12
CA LEU A 140 6.60 -2.14 18.30
C LEU A 140 6.09 -1.20 19.40
N HIS A 141 6.84 -1.04 20.51
CA HIS A 141 6.52 -0.05 21.52
C HIS A 141 6.65 1.39 20.99
N ALA A 142 7.64 1.67 20.13
CA ALA A 142 7.73 2.94 19.43
C ALA A 142 6.50 3.18 18.53
N CYS A 143 6.11 2.19 17.74
CA CYS A 143 4.91 2.27 16.90
C CYS A 143 3.63 2.47 17.72
N ARG A 144 3.52 1.80 18.86
CA ARG A 144 2.40 2.00 19.80
C ARG A 144 2.38 3.43 20.35
N ALA A 145 3.52 3.95 20.78
CA ALA A 145 3.65 5.33 21.25
C ALA A 145 3.24 6.34 20.15
N TYR A 146 3.62 6.07 18.90
CA TYR A 146 3.17 6.86 17.76
C TYR A 146 1.63 6.87 17.61
N LEU A 147 0.95 5.70 17.71
CA LEU A 147 -0.50 5.62 17.60
C LEU A 147 -1.24 6.45 18.66
N VAL A 148 -0.72 6.46 19.90
CA VAL A 148 -1.32 7.23 20.99
C VAL A 148 -0.78 8.66 21.08
N LYS A 149 0.10 9.07 20.13
CA LYS A 149 0.74 10.39 20.07
C LYS A 149 1.57 10.74 21.31
N ASP A 150 2.13 9.75 21.97
CA ASP A 150 3.08 9.94 23.07
C ASP A 150 4.49 10.14 22.48
N TRP A 151 4.80 11.40 22.14
CA TRP A 151 6.03 11.74 21.45
C TRP A 151 7.28 11.53 22.31
N GLU A 152 7.17 11.69 23.62
CA GLU A 152 8.28 11.45 24.55
C GLU A 152 8.65 9.97 24.63
N GLN A 153 7.65 9.09 24.74
CA GLN A 153 7.88 7.65 24.69
C GLN A 153 8.40 7.21 23.33
N LEU A 154 7.90 7.83 22.25
CA LEU A 154 8.37 7.53 20.90
C LEU A 154 9.88 7.83 20.78
N VAL A 155 10.35 9.01 21.24
CA VAL A 155 11.79 9.34 21.30
C VAL A 155 12.55 8.30 22.11
N ARG A 156 12.07 7.98 23.31
CA ARG A 156 12.73 7.03 24.23
C ARG A 156 12.91 5.63 23.64
N HIS A 157 11.93 5.18 22.86
CA HIS A 157 12.00 3.87 22.22
C HIS A 157 12.80 3.88 20.91
N THR A 158 12.86 4.99 20.18
CA THR A 158 13.58 5.06 18.90
C THR A 158 15.07 5.34 19.07
N ASP A 159 15.50 6.09 20.09
CA ASP A 159 16.92 6.45 20.29
C ASP A 159 17.88 5.25 20.31
N PRO A 160 17.59 4.14 21.02
CA PRO A 160 18.47 2.99 21.03
C PRO A 160 18.50 2.21 19.71
N LEU A 161 17.60 2.53 18.77
CA LEU A 161 17.45 1.81 17.48
C LEU A 161 18.08 2.54 16.30
N ILE A 162 18.61 3.75 16.49
CA ILE A 162 19.13 4.60 15.39
C ILE A 162 20.24 3.90 14.61
N ASP A 163 21.10 3.14 15.29
CA ASP A 163 22.23 2.44 14.68
C ASP A 163 21.87 0.99 14.28
N ASP A 164 20.64 0.54 14.50
CA ASP A 164 20.20 -0.79 14.11
C ASP A 164 20.22 -0.94 12.58
N ALA A 165 20.72 -2.09 12.10
CA ALA A 165 20.87 -2.34 10.68
C ALA A 165 19.54 -2.46 9.92
N MET A 166 18.50 -2.96 10.60
CA MET A 166 17.17 -3.20 10.03
C MET A 166 16.21 -2.05 10.30
N LEU A 167 16.26 -1.47 11.51
CA LEU A 167 15.27 -0.52 12.02
C LEU A 167 15.75 0.94 12.07
N GLY A 168 17.04 1.19 11.79
CA GLY A 168 17.64 2.51 12.03
C GLY A 168 17.09 3.63 11.14
N ILE A 169 16.58 3.33 9.93
CA ILE A 169 15.96 4.33 9.08
C ILE A 169 14.60 4.73 9.65
N GLU A 170 13.78 3.74 10.02
CA GLU A 170 12.47 3.93 10.63
C GLU A 170 12.60 4.61 12.02
N ALA A 171 13.56 4.18 12.81
CA ALA A 171 13.84 4.81 14.11
C ALA A 171 14.25 6.27 13.94
N GLY A 172 15.09 6.57 12.95
CA GLY A 172 15.49 7.95 12.63
C GLY A 172 14.30 8.79 12.16
N LEU A 173 13.42 8.24 11.32
CA LEU A 173 12.23 8.91 10.88
C LEU A 173 11.26 9.20 12.04
N PHE A 174 10.91 8.18 12.83
CA PHE A 174 9.98 8.34 13.95
C PHE A 174 10.53 9.20 15.05
N GLY A 175 11.81 9.00 15.42
CA GLY A 175 12.48 9.79 16.45
C GLY A 175 12.67 11.25 16.05
N GLY A 176 12.96 11.49 14.76
CA GLY A 176 13.05 12.84 14.19
C GLY A 176 11.70 13.54 14.13
N MET A 177 10.66 12.83 13.62
CA MET A 177 9.29 13.34 13.61
C MET A 177 8.79 13.69 15.01
N ALA A 178 9.02 12.81 16.00
CA ALA A 178 8.63 13.07 17.38
C ALA A 178 9.29 14.34 17.95
N ARG A 179 10.58 14.54 17.67
CA ARG A 179 11.30 15.74 18.06
C ARG A 179 10.77 17.01 17.39
N VAL A 180 10.39 16.93 16.12
CA VAL A 180 9.70 18.04 15.43
C VAL A 180 8.38 18.36 16.11
N ARG A 181 7.60 17.34 16.54
CA ARG A 181 6.34 17.50 17.27
C ARG A 181 6.53 18.09 18.68
N LEU A 182 7.68 17.87 19.29
CA LEU A 182 8.10 18.43 20.58
C LEU A 182 8.87 19.75 20.43
N GLU A 183 8.92 20.32 19.23
CA GLU A 183 9.65 21.56 18.92
C GLU A 183 11.16 21.50 19.17
N MET A 184 11.71 20.28 19.25
CA MET A 184 13.13 20.02 19.45
C MET A 184 13.88 19.99 18.10
N TYR A 185 13.68 21.01 17.27
CA TYR A 185 14.13 21.05 15.87
C TYR A 185 15.63 20.82 15.69
N GLY A 186 16.47 21.43 16.55
CA GLY A 186 17.93 21.27 16.51
C GLY A 186 18.41 19.85 16.75
N GLN A 187 17.63 19.01 17.47
CA GLN A 187 17.92 17.60 17.69
C GLN A 187 17.30 16.71 16.61
N ALA A 188 16.21 17.14 15.99
CA ALA A 188 15.53 16.43 14.94
C ALA A 188 16.35 16.40 13.64
N GLU A 189 16.98 17.53 13.30
CA GLU A 189 17.69 17.72 12.03
C GLU A 189 18.82 16.71 11.79
N PRO A 190 19.85 16.57 12.66
CA PRO A 190 20.93 15.64 12.40
C PRO A 190 20.45 14.20 12.29
N LEU A 191 19.42 13.83 13.06
CA LEU A 191 18.84 12.51 13.05
C LEU A 191 18.12 12.21 11.72
N LEU A 192 17.27 13.14 11.27
CA LEU A 192 16.53 13.00 10.01
C LEU A 192 17.48 13.05 8.80
N SER A 193 18.51 13.90 8.85
CA SER A 193 19.54 13.97 7.81
C SER A 193 20.32 12.66 7.69
N ALA A 194 20.76 12.10 8.81
CA ALA A 194 21.46 10.81 8.83
C ALA A 194 20.57 9.67 8.30
N ALA A 195 19.29 9.61 8.69
CA ALA A 195 18.36 8.64 8.20
C ALA A 195 18.08 8.80 6.69
N LEU A 196 17.98 10.05 6.21
CA LEU A 196 17.78 10.35 4.78
C LEU A 196 18.99 9.91 3.93
N MET A 197 20.22 10.10 4.41
CA MET A 197 21.43 9.63 3.71
C MET A 197 21.51 8.11 3.62
N ARG A 198 21.02 7.38 4.62
CA ARG A 198 20.95 5.91 4.63
C ARG A 198 19.80 5.37 3.78
N CYS A 199 18.76 6.17 3.53
CA CYS A 199 17.56 5.77 2.82
C CYS A 199 17.80 5.81 1.30
N ARG A 200 17.57 4.68 0.60
CA ARG A 200 17.71 4.60 -0.87
C ARG A 200 16.62 5.41 -1.57
N SER A 201 16.86 5.79 -2.84
CA SER A 201 15.94 6.64 -3.61
C SER A 201 14.55 6.02 -3.80
N GLU A 202 14.46 4.70 -3.95
CA GLU A 202 13.20 3.98 -4.19
C GLU A 202 12.40 3.68 -2.90
N GLN A 203 12.95 3.96 -1.72
CA GLN A 203 12.27 3.65 -0.46
C GLN A 203 11.16 4.67 -0.17
N PRO A 204 9.95 4.20 0.21
CA PRO A 204 8.81 5.09 0.48
C PRO A 204 9.04 6.06 1.64
N GLN A 205 9.88 5.68 2.61
CA GLN A 205 10.25 6.51 3.77
C GLN A 205 10.97 7.81 3.37
N ARG A 206 11.64 7.84 2.19
CA ARG A 206 12.42 8.99 1.74
C ARG A 206 11.60 10.26 1.62
N LYS A 207 10.34 10.15 1.14
CA LYS A 207 9.40 11.26 1.06
C LYS A 207 9.12 11.87 2.44
N GLU A 208 8.84 11.02 3.43
CA GLU A 208 8.54 11.46 4.79
C GLU A 208 9.77 12.05 5.50
N LEU A 209 10.94 11.41 5.32
CA LEU A 209 12.20 11.95 5.83
C LEU A 209 12.48 13.36 5.30
N ARG A 210 12.28 13.60 4.00
CA ARG A 210 12.42 14.94 3.39
C ARG A 210 11.44 15.94 4.00
N TYR A 211 10.18 15.54 4.18
CA TYR A 211 9.17 16.41 4.77
C TYR A 211 9.52 16.79 6.21
N TRP A 212 9.84 15.82 7.07
CA TRP A 212 10.15 16.10 8.46
C TRP A 212 11.48 16.85 8.64
N LEU A 213 12.46 16.61 7.78
CA LEU A 213 13.69 17.39 7.73
C LEU A 213 13.43 18.84 7.33
N ALA A 214 12.59 19.07 6.31
CA ALA A 214 12.15 20.40 5.92
C ALA A 214 11.45 21.13 7.09
N ARG A 215 10.58 20.42 7.82
CA ARG A 215 9.92 20.94 9.03
C ARG A 215 10.93 21.31 10.14
N ALA A 216 12.00 20.52 10.32
CA ALA A 216 13.06 20.82 11.27
C ALA A 216 13.84 22.09 10.86
N HIS A 217 14.18 22.24 9.58
CA HIS A 217 14.82 23.46 9.06
C HIS A 217 13.94 24.69 9.21
N GLU A 218 12.66 24.58 8.85
CA GLU A 218 11.70 25.67 9.01
C GLU A 218 11.57 26.10 10.48
N GLY A 219 11.45 25.14 11.42
CA GLY A 219 11.38 25.42 12.85
C GLY A 219 12.65 26.04 13.45
N THR A 220 13.81 25.91 12.76
CA THR A 220 15.07 26.60 13.12
C THR A 220 15.26 27.91 12.35
N GLY A 221 14.25 28.40 11.62
CA GLY A 221 14.32 29.65 10.84
C GLY A 221 15.10 29.55 9.53
N ARG A 222 15.45 28.34 9.09
CA ARG A 222 16.21 28.09 7.85
C ARG A 222 15.29 27.70 6.68
N SER A 223 14.35 28.58 6.32
CA SER A 223 13.36 28.33 5.28
C SER A 223 14.01 28.06 3.92
N ALA A 224 15.13 28.70 3.61
CA ALA A 224 15.89 28.46 2.39
C ALA A 224 16.38 26.98 2.26
N ALA A 225 16.76 26.35 3.38
CA ALA A 225 17.14 24.93 3.41
C ALA A 225 15.93 23.98 3.36
N ALA A 226 14.77 24.42 3.85
CA ALA A 226 13.53 23.65 3.78
C ALA A 226 12.94 23.58 2.36
N LEU A 227 13.09 24.65 1.57
CA LEU A 227 12.47 24.83 0.27
C LEU A 227 12.77 23.69 -0.72
N PRO A 228 14.03 23.29 -0.99
CA PRO A 228 14.33 22.19 -1.92
C PRO A 228 13.75 20.86 -1.46
N LEU A 229 13.68 20.61 -0.15
CA LEU A 229 13.11 19.40 0.43
C LEU A 229 11.59 19.35 0.21
N TYR A 230 10.88 20.46 0.48
CA TYR A 230 9.45 20.54 0.21
C TYR A 230 9.15 20.43 -1.29
N ARG A 231 9.94 21.06 -2.17
CA ARG A 231 9.79 20.92 -3.64
C ARG A 231 9.98 19.47 -4.07
N ALA A 232 10.96 18.75 -3.51
CA ALA A 232 11.18 17.33 -3.80
C ALA A 232 10.00 16.45 -3.34
N VAL A 233 9.40 16.75 -2.18
CA VAL A 233 8.18 16.06 -1.69
C VAL A 233 7.00 16.37 -2.60
N HIS A 234 6.76 17.65 -2.91
CA HIS A 234 5.64 18.10 -3.74
C HIS A 234 5.69 17.51 -5.16
N ARG A 235 6.88 17.37 -5.74
CA ARG A 235 7.06 16.74 -7.06
C ARG A 235 6.61 15.28 -7.08
N VAL A 236 6.86 14.55 -5.99
CA VAL A 236 6.48 13.13 -5.87
C VAL A 236 5.01 12.98 -5.48
N ASP A 237 4.55 13.85 -4.59
CA ASP A 237 3.19 13.79 -4.04
C ASP A 237 2.72 15.21 -3.65
N PRO A 238 2.02 15.91 -4.57
CA PRO A 238 1.56 17.28 -4.32
C PRO A 238 0.56 17.40 -3.16
N ALA A 239 -0.14 16.32 -2.83
CA ALA A 239 -1.14 16.29 -1.77
C ALA A 239 -0.56 15.83 -0.42
N PHE A 240 0.76 15.61 -0.34
CA PHE A 240 1.38 15.11 0.88
C PHE A 240 1.33 16.14 2.01
N MET A 241 0.56 15.86 3.05
CA MET A 241 0.38 16.72 4.24
C MET A 241 0.07 18.18 3.85
N ASP A 242 0.75 19.13 4.47
CA ASP A 242 0.62 20.57 4.21
C ASP A 242 1.74 21.14 3.33
N THR A 243 2.42 20.28 2.56
CA THR A 243 3.59 20.65 1.75
C THR A 243 3.30 21.83 0.80
N SER A 244 2.17 21.79 0.09
CA SER A 244 1.77 22.84 -0.85
C SER A 244 1.54 24.19 -0.16
N ALA A 245 0.86 24.17 1.00
CA ALA A 245 0.63 25.38 1.80
C ALA A 245 1.93 25.98 2.34
N ARG A 246 2.90 25.12 2.75
CA ARG A 246 4.20 25.60 3.21
C ARG A 246 5.06 26.16 2.11
N LEU A 247 5.04 25.54 0.92
CA LEU A 247 5.71 26.09 -0.25
C LEU A 247 5.17 27.48 -0.58
N ALA A 248 3.86 27.65 -0.61
CA ALA A 248 3.22 28.96 -0.86
C ALA A 248 3.66 29.99 0.20
N ALA A 249 3.60 29.64 1.49
CA ALA A 249 3.97 30.54 2.58
C ALA A 249 5.44 30.97 2.54
N ILE A 250 6.36 30.05 2.18
CA ILE A 250 7.79 30.40 2.04
C ILE A 250 8.01 31.29 0.82
N SER A 251 7.34 31.01 -0.33
CA SER A 251 7.46 31.81 -1.55
C SER A 251 6.91 33.22 -1.37
N GLU A 252 5.81 33.41 -0.62
CA GLU A 252 5.26 34.72 -0.30
C GLU A 252 6.18 35.54 0.62
N GLY A 253 6.89 34.86 1.55
CA GLY A 253 7.79 35.51 2.51
C GLY A 253 9.10 36.01 1.89
N ASP A 254 9.62 35.35 0.87
CA ASP A 254 10.93 35.65 0.27
C ASP A 254 10.87 36.49 -1.02
N GLY A 255 9.67 36.80 -1.55
CA GLY A 255 9.51 37.58 -2.79
C GLY A 255 10.08 36.88 -4.03
N TYR A 256 10.26 35.58 -3.98
CA TYR A 256 10.77 34.77 -5.09
C TYR A 256 9.68 34.46 -6.11
N ASP A 257 9.95 34.82 -7.37
CA ASP A 257 9.05 34.58 -8.51
C ASP A 257 9.23 33.14 -8.99
N ASP A 258 8.40 32.20 -8.49
CA ASP A 258 8.45 30.76 -8.75
C ASP A 258 8.38 30.37 -10.24
N ALA A 259 7.82 31.25 -11.10
CA ALA A 259 7.66 31.00 -12.52
C ALA A 259 9.00 31.05 -13.31
N ALA A 260 9.96 31.88 -12.86
CA ALA A 260 11.24 32.03 -13.53
C ALA A 260 12.19 30.85 -13.20
N ASP A 261 12.16 30.34 -11.97
CA ASP A 261 13.03 29.25 -11.55
C ASP A 261 12.60 27.88 -12.08
N LEU A 262 11.29 27.62 -12.22
CA LEU A 262 10.77 26.41 -12.87
C LEU A 262 11.12 26.38 -14.37
N ALA A 263 11.17 27.54 -15.04
CA ALA A 263 11.60 27.65 -16.42
C ALA A 263 13.14 27.46 -16.56
N ALA A 264 13.94 27.94 -15.59
CA ALA A 264 15.40 27.81 -15.61
C ALA A 264 15.86 26.36 -15.39
N ILE A 265 15.18 25.61 -14.50
CA ILE A 265 15.47 24.18 -14.26
C ILE A 265 15.09 23.32 -15.46
N SER A 266 14.03 23.70 -16.21
CA SER A 266 13.63 23.01 -17.46
C SER A 266 14.62 23.25 -18.61
N LEU A 267 15.35 24.36 -18.60
CA LEU A 267 16.26 24.75 -19.67
C LEU A 267 17.72 24.29 -19.46
N THR A 268 18.13 23.95 -18.22
CA THR A 268 19.52 23.61 -17.93
C THR A 268 19.86 22.13 -18.01
N GLY A 269 18.87 21.24 -18.23
CA GLY A 269 19.13 19.82 -18.52
C GLY A 269 20.01 19.09 -17.49
N VAL A 270 20.08 19.59 -16.26
CA VAL A 270 20.82 18.92 -15.19
C VAL A 270 20.01 17.72 -14.75
N GLY A 271 20.49 16.56 -15.10
CA GLY A 271 19.84 15.28 -14.87
C GLY A 271 19.44 15.09 -13.40
N GLN A 272 18.36 14.35 -13.24
CA GLN A 272 17.76 13.95 -11.97
C GLN A 272 18.76 13.32 -10.99
N ASP A 273 19.90 12.82 -11.51
CA ASP A 273 20.99 12.17 -10.77
C ASP A 273 21.88 13.13 -9.97
N ALA A 274 21.90 14.43 -10.28
CA ALA A 274 22.77 15.40 -9.62
C ALA A 274 22.23 15.85 -8.24
N LEU A 275 20.93 15.67 -7.97
CA LEU A 275 20.31 16.00 -6.69
C LEU A 275 20.14 14.78 -5.75
N ASP A 276 20.32 13.58 -6.28
CA ASP A 276 20.21 12.32 -5.52
C ASP A 276 21.57 11.73 -5.09
N GLY A 277 22.72 12.36 -5.47
CA GLY A 277 24.05 11.98 -4.99
C GLY A 277 24.36 12.56 -3.60
N PRO A 278 25.24 11.91 -2.83
CA PRO A 278 25.65 12.39 -1.50
C PRO A 278 26.26 13.79 -1.51
N ASP A 279 26.83 14.23 -2.64
CA ASP A 279 27.49 15.53 -2.81
C ASP A 279 26.54 16.68 -3.20
N GLY A 280 25.30 16.37 -3.61
CA GLY A 280 24.34 17.37 -4.09
C GLY A 280 23.71 18.23 -2.97
N VAL A 281 23.79 17.78 -1.73
CA VAL A 281 23.22 18.47 -0.56
C VAL A 281 24.25 19.39 0.08
N ASP A 282 25.55 19.01 0.08
CA ASP A 282 26.63 19.80 0.68
C ASP A 282 26.99 21.06 -0.11
N ALA A 283 26.73 21.10 -1.41
CA ALA A 283 27.00 22.26 -2.25
C ALA A 283 26.04 23.45 -2.02
N LEU A 284 24.91 23.23 -1.32
CA LEU A 284 23.91 24.26 -1.03
C LEU A 284 24.06 24.95 0.34
N PHE A 285 24.97 24.46 1.20
CA PHE A 285 25.10 24.95 2.58
C PHE A 285 26.19 25.99 2.83
N GLY A 286 26.79 26.55 1.79
CA GLY A 286 27.87 27.53 1.90
C GLY A 286 27.46 28.99 1.72
N ALA A 287 26.54 29.53 2.50
CA ALA A 287 26.39 31.00 2.63
C ALA A 287 25.72 31.41 3.94
N GLU A 288 26.38 32.34 4.60
CA GLU A 288 26.22 32.84 5.96
C GLU A 288 24.84 33.46 6.26
N GLY A 289 24.46 33.34 7.56
CA GLY A 289 23.21 33.81 8.14
C GLY A 289 23.00 35.32 8.17
N ARG A 290 21.74 35.71 8.15
CA ARG A 290 21.23 36.99 8.69
C ARG A 290 19.96 36.77 9.48
N ASP A 291 19.98 37.15 10.75
CA ASP A 291 18.85 37.16 11.68
C ASP A 291 17.76 38.15 11.24
N LEU A 292 16.51 37.68 11.12
CA LEU A 292 15.34 38.54 11.11
C LEU A 292 14.29 38.02 12.09
N LYS A 293 13.93 38.81 13.06
CA LYS A 293 12.85 38.63 14.02
C LYS A 293 11.50 38.75 13.33
N VAL A 294 10.66 37.72 13.46
CA VAL A 294 9.26 37.77 13.06
C VAL A 294 8.36 37.75 14.30
N THR A 295 7.47 38.73 14.39
CA THR A 295 6.41 38.84 15.41
C THR A 295 5.20 38.00 14.96
N GLU A 296 4.66 37.22 15.89
CA GLU A 296 3.43 36.42 15.69
C GLU A 296 2.17 37.33 15.61
N PRO A 297 1.18 37.01 14.75
CA PRO A 297 -0.15 37.58 14.85
C PRO A 297 -1.08 36.71 15.70
N GLU A 298 -1.74 37.34 16.65
CA GLU A 298 -2.76 36.78 17.55
C GLU A 298 -4.03 36.33 16.78
N LEU A 299 -4.57 35.16 17.17
CA LEU A 299 -5.86 34.63 16.73
C LEU A 299 -6.99 35.16 17.64
N PRO A 300 -8.17 35.51 17.10
CA PRO A 300 -9.30 35.93 17.91
C PRO A 300 -10.02 34.73 18.58
N PRO A 301 -10.62 34.94 19.77
CA PRO A 301 -11.27 33.88 20.52
C PRO A 301 -12.74 33.69 20.15
N GLY A 302 -13.20 32.45 20.18
CA GLY A 302 -14.58 32.13 20.50
C GLY A 302 -15.41 31.45 19.40
N GLY A 303 -15.77 30.20 19.69
CA GLY A 303 -16.81 29.45 19.01
C GLY A 303 -16.84 28.02 19.52
N GLY A 304 -17.63 27.78 20.58
CA GLY A 304 -17.87 26.44 21.16
C GLY A 304 -18.68 25.53 20.21
N PRO A 305 -18.69 24.22 20.46
CA PRO A 305 -19.35 23.25 19.59
C PRO A 305 -20.87 23.30 19.74
N PRO A 306 -21.64 23.10 18.65
CA PRO A 306 -23.09 22.95 18.75
C PRO A 306 -23.49 21.53 19.19
N ASP A 307 -24.55 21.49 19.99
CA ASP A 307 -25.15 20.33 20.62
C ASP A 307 -25.57 19.22 19.63
N ALA A 308 -25.26 17.99 20.02
CA ALA A 308 -25.79 16.78 19.44
C ALA A 308 -27.25 16.59 19.92
N ASP A 309 -28.22 16.89 19.07
CA ASP A 309 -29.56 16.28 19.07
C ASP A 309 -30.39 16.93 17.96
N THR A 310 -30.35 16.37 16.78
CA THR A 310 -31.44 16.34 15.77
C THR A 310 -30.90 15.72 14.47
N VAL A 311 -30.71 14.41 14.46
CA VAL A 311 -30.65 13.67 13.19
C VAL A 311 -32.01 13.06 12.93
N ARG A 312 -32.81 13.76 12.17
CA ARG A 312 -34.02 13.23 11.55
C ARG A 312 -33.65 12.09 10.61
N GLU A 313 -34.19 10.95 10.92
CA GLU A 313 -34.35 9.78 10.05
C GLU A 313 -34.79 10.23 8.65
N LYS A 314 -33.89 10.22 7.64
CA LYS A 314 -34.26 10.27 6.23
C LYS A 314 -34.29 8.83 5.71
N ALA A 315 -35.49 8.46 5.29
CA ALA A 315 -35.89 7.21 4.70
C ALA A 315 -34.83 6.65 3.72
N VAL A 316 -34.42 5.42 3.98
CA VAL A 316 -33.70 4.58 3.03
C VAL A 316 -34.66 4.29 1.87
N ILE A 317 -34.38 4.87 0.71
CA ILE A 317 -35.07 4.51 -0.55
C ILE A 317 -34.55 3.11 -0.92
N PRO A 318 -35.42 2.09 -1.02
CA PRO A 318 -34.97 0.77 -1.47
C PRO A 318 -34.61 0.83 -2.94
N ILE A 319 -33.32 0.66 -3.25
CA ILE A 319 -32.83 0.48 -4.62
C ILE A 319 -33.36 -0.87 -5.09
N LYS A 320 -34.32 -0.85 -6.02
CA LYS A 320 -34.79 -2.06 -6.71
C LYS A 320 -33.60 -2.67 -7.46
N PRO A 321 -33.34 -3.98 -7.34
CA PRO A 321 -32.33 -4.64 -8.16
C PRO A 321 -32.76 -4.56 -9.63
N VAL A 322 -31.94 -3.91 -10.44
CA VAL A 322 -32.08 -3.92 -11.90
C VAL A 322 -31.86 -5.36 -12.39
N PRO A 323 -32.76 -5.96 -13.19
CA PRO A 323 -32.57 -7.31 -13.68
C PRO A 323 -31.30 -7.36 -14.54
N ARG A 324 -30.36 -8.23 -14.16
CA ARG A 324 -29.15 -8.52 -14.93
C ARG A 324 -29.54 -9.15 -16.27
N GLN A 325 -29.50 -8.36 -17.34
CA GLN A 325 -29.44 -8.93 -18.68
C GLN A 325 -27.99 -9.27 -19.00
N PRO A 326 -27.68 -10.44 -19.56
CA PRO A 326 -26.35 -10.74 -20.06
C PRO A 326 -25.98 -9.70 -21.13
N PRO A 327 -24.73 -9.22 -21.20
CA PRO A 327 -24.32 -8.24 -22.18
C PRO A 327 -24.40 -8.85 -23.57
N THR A 328 -25.41 -8.47 -24.33
CA THR A 328 -25.62 -8.85 -25.74
C THR A 328 -25.30 -7.61 -26.59
N GLY A 329 -24.03 -7.23 -26.61
CA GLY A 329 -23.54 -6.33 -27.66
C GLY A 329 -23.28 -7.10 -28.95
N PRO A 330 -23.45 -6.48 -30.13
CA PRO A 330 -23.04 -7.08 -31.37
C PRO A 330 -21.53 -7.34 -31.37
N THR A 331 -21.10 -8.49 -31.89
CA THR A 331 -19.70 -8.78 -32.14
C THR A 331 -19.22 -8.01 -33.35
N ASP A 332 -18.10 -7.34 -33.24
CA ASP A 332 -17.41 -6.70 -34.37
C ASP A 332 -16.02 -7.34 -34.58
N PRO A 333 -15.93 -8.34 -35.49
CA PRO A 333 -14.67 -8.99 -35.78
C PRO A 333 -13.62 -8.05 -36.39
N ALA A 334 -14.04 -7.03 -37.12
CA ALA A 334 -13.15 -6.09 -37.76
C ALA A 334 -12.49 -5.17 -36.71
N LEU A 335 -13.26 -4.73 -35.72
CA LEU A 335 -12.73 -3.96 -34.57
C LEU A 335 -11.80 -4.80 -33.70
N LEU A 336 -12.09 -6.10 -33.53
CA LEU A 336 -11.20 -7.01 -32.79
C LEU A 336 -9.83 -7.13 -33.49
N GLU A 337 -9.84 -7.34 -34.82
CA GLU A 337 -8.62 -7.43 -35.61
C GLU A 337 -7.83 -6.11 -35.55
N GLN A 338 -8.51 -4.97 -35.66
CA GLN A 338 -7.89 -3.65 -35.56
C GLN A 338 -7.25 -3.42 -34.20
N ALA A 339 -7.95 -3.77 -33.10
CA ALA A 339 -7.43 -3.61 -31.74
C ALA A 339 -6.19 -4.50 -31.48
N LEU A 340 -6.22 -5.73 -31.94
CA LEU A 340 -5.06 -6.63 -31.86
C LEU A 340 -3.89 -6.17 -32.73
N ALA A 341 -4.15 -5.63 -33.92
CA ALA A 341 -3.12 -5.05 -34.78
C ALA A 341 -2.49 -3.79 -34.18
N GLU A 342 -3.26 -2.97 -33.46
CA GLU A 342 -2.74 -1.82 -32.72
C GLU A 342 -1.82 -2.27 -31.59
N LEU A 343 -2.19 -3.32 -30.84
CA LEU A 343 -1.34 -3.91 -29.81
C LEU A 343 -0.02 -4.45 -30.39
N GLU A 344 -0.06 -5.09 -31.55
CA GLU A 344 1.16 -5.60 -32.21
C GLU A 344 2.12 -4.50 -32.63
N ARG A 345 1.61 -3.32 -33.01
CA ARG A 345 2.45 -2.17 -33.39
C ARG A 345 3.18 -1.54 -32.20
N MET A 346 2.76 -1.81 -30.96
CA MET A 346 3.49 -1.32 -29.78
C MET A 346 4.86 -1.99 -29.72
N VAL A 347 5.90 -1.20 -29.45
CA VAL A 347 7.27 -1.70 -29.36
C VAL A 347 7.45 -2.47 -28.05
N GLY A 348 8.00 -3.68 -28.12
CA GLY A 348 8.19 -4.56 -26.97
C GLY A 348 6.86 -5.12 -26.46
N LEU A 349 6.73 -5.29 -25.13
CA LEU A 349 5.56 -5.79 -24.42
C LEU A 349 5.13 -7.22 -24.82
N GLU A 350 6.04 -8.06 -25.26
CA GLU A 350 5.74 -9.42 -25.74
C GLU A 350 4.97 -10.29 -24.72
N PRO A 351 5.23 -10.24 -23.41
CA PRO A 351 4.41 -10.95 -22.42
C PRO A 351 2.95 -10.44 -22.41
N VAL A 352 2.74 -9.12 -22.51
CA VAL A 352 1.40 -8.49 -22.50
C VAL A 352 0.64 -8.87 -23.76
N LYS A 353 1.29 -8.79 -24.96
CA LYS A 353 0.70 -9.19 -26.23
C LYS A 353 0.22 -10.64 -26.20
N ARG A 354 1.05 -11.55 -25.68
CA ARG A 354 0.67 -12.97 -25.52
C ARG A 354 -0.50 -13.13 -24.58
N GLN A 355 -0.54 -12.43 -23.45
CA GLN A 355 -1.64 -12.51 -22.49
C GLN A 355 -2.95 -11.98 -23.06
N VAL A 356 -2.94 -10.84 -23.76
CA VAL A 356 -4.14 -10.27 -24.39
C VAL A 356 -4.68 -11.19 -25.50
N LYS A 357 -3.79 -11.75 -26.33
CA LYS A 357 -4.19 -12.75 -27.35
C LYS A 357 -4.79 -14.01 -26.73
N ALA A 358 -4.18 -14.56 -25.69
CA ALA A 358 -4.68 -15.72 -24.98
C ALA A 358 -6.06 -15.45 -24.36
N LEU A 359 -6.21 -14.27 -23.74
CA LEU A 359 -7.46 -13.83 -23.15
C LEU A 359 -8.56 -13.67 -24.22
N SER A 360 -8.28 -13.03 -25.36
CA SER A 360 -9.24 -12.88 -26.44
C SER A 360 -9.68 -14.22 -27.01
N ALA A 361 -8.75 -15.18 -27.15
CA ALA A 361 -9.07 -16.53 -27.58
C ALA A 361 -9.94 -17.28 -26.58
N GLN A 362 -9.65 -17.17 -25.27
CA GLN A 362 -10.48 -17.76 -24.21
C GLN A 362 -11.89 -17.18 -24.19
N LEU A 363 -12.03 -15.88 -24.35
CA LEU A 363 -13.33 -15.19 -24.38
C LEU A 363 -14.16 -15.59 -25.61
N ASN A 364 -13.54 -15.70 -26.77
CA ASN A 364 -14.19 -16.21 -27.99
C ASN A 364 -14.69 -17.66 -27.79
N MET A 365 -13.86 -18.53 -27.22
CA MET A 365 -14.24 -19.91 -26.93
C MET A 365 -15.36 -19.99 -25.87
N ALA A 366 -15.32 -19.15 -24.84
CA ALA A 366 -16.36 -19.07 -23.84
C ALA A 366 -17.71 -18.69 -24.48
N ARG A 367 -17.72 -17.70 -25.37
CA ARG A 367 -18.94 -17.32 -26.12
C ARG A 367 -19.45 -18.44 -27.02
N PHE A 368 -18.56 -19.08 -27.73
CA PHE A 368 -18.93 -20.20 -28.59
C PHE A 368 -19.60 -21.33 -27.79
N ARG A 369 -19.05 -21.65 -26.60
CA ARG A 369 -19.67 -22.62 -25.68
C ARG A 369 -21.01 -22.14 -25.13
N ALA A 370 -21.14 -20.87 -24.77
CA ALA A 370 -22.39 -20.29 -24.28
C ALA A 370 -23.47 -20.34 -25.35
N ALA A 371 -23.14 -20.07 -26.63
CA ALA A 371 -24.05 -20.17 -27.74
C ALA A 371 -24.57 -21.63 -28.00
N GLN A 372 -23.82 -22.63 -27.57
CA GLN A 372 -24.19 -24.03 -27.61
C GLN A 372 -24.91 -24.52 -26.33
N GLY A 373 -25.22 -23.63 -25.38
CA GLY A 373 -25.88 -23.99 -24.12
C GLY A 373 -24.98 -24.75 -23.13
N LEU A 374 -23.65 -24.76 -23.35
CA LEU A 374 -22.70 -25.43 -22.48
C LEU A 374 -22.36 -24.51 -21.26
N PRO A 375 -22.11 -25.09 -20.09
CA PRO A 375 -21.72 -24.31 -18.91
C PRO A 375 -20.41 -23.58 -19.15
N VAL A 376 -20.40 -22.28 -18.88
CA VAL A 376 -19.23 -21.40 -19.04
C VAL A 376 -18.96 -20.68 -17.75
N GLN A 377 -17.69 -20.66 -17.32
CA GLN A 377 -17.28 -19.80 -16.22
C GLN A 377 -17.30 -18.35 -16.69
N PRO A 378 -17.82 -17.41 -15.85
CA PRO A 378 -17.78 -15.99 -16.18
C PRO A 378 -16.33 -15.51 -16.36
N PRO A 379 -16.04 -14.75 -17.41
CA PRO A 379 -14.70 -14.27 -17.66
C PRO A 379 -14.28 -13.27 -16.57
N LYS A 380 -12.98 -13.26 -16.22
CA LYS A 380 -12.41 -12.21 -15.37
C LYS A 380 -12.50 -10.87 -16.10
N ARG A 381 -13.04 -9.85 -15.45
CA ARG A 381 -13.27 -8.52 -16.02
C ARG A 381 -12.39 -7.43 -15.41
N HIS A 382 -11.72 -7.71 -14.28
CA HIS A 382 -10.86 -6.77 -13.58
C HIS A 382 -9.39 -7.17 -13.74
N PHE A 383 -8.54 -6.19 -14.03
CA PHE A 383 -7.12 -6.37 -14.32
C PHE A 383 -6.29 -5.35 -13.58
N VAL A 384 -5.08 -5.76 -13.20
CA VAL A 384 -4.06 -4.87 -12.62
C VAL A 384 -2.91 -4.76 -13.62
N PHE A 385 -2.56 -3.52 -13.99
CA PHE A 385 -1.43 -3.20 -14.84
C PHE A 385 -0.26 -2.75 -13.95
N SER A 386 0.82 -3.51 -13.93
CA SER A 386 2.03 -3.21 -13.16
C SER A 386 3.19 -2.88 -14.09
N GLY A 387 3.92 -1.82 -13.77
CA GLY A 387 5.09 -1.40 -14.53
C GLY A 387 5.44 0.08 -14.32
N PRO A 388 6.66 0.52 -14.73
CA PRO A 388 7.09 1.90 -14.64
C PRO A 388 6.18 2.90 -15.37
N SER A 389 6.29 4.18 -15.05
CA SER A 389 5.58 5.22 -15.79
C SER A 389 6.06 5.28 -17.25
N GLY A 390 5.16 5.64 -18.19
CA GLY A 390 5.48 5.73 -19.62
C GLY A 390 5.56 4.39 -20.37
N THR A 391 5.29 3.24 -19.75
CA THR A 391 5.33 1.92 -20.42
C THR A 391 4.07 1.58 -21.21
N GLY A 392 3.12 2.50 -21.36
CA GLY A 392 1.92 2.31 -22.17
C GLY A 392 0.77 1.61 -21.47
N LYS A 393 0.72 1.61 -20.12
CA LYS A 393 -0.36 0.97 -19.34
C LYS A 393 -1.76 1.43 -19.76
N THR A 394 -1.99 2.74 -19.87
CA THR A 394 -3.27 3.32 -20.30
C THR A 394 -3.61 2.93 -21.75
N THR A 395 -2.62 2.91 -22.64
CA THR A 395 -2.81 2.50 -24.03
C THR A 395 -3.26 1.05 -24.12
N VAL A 396 -2.61 0.15 -23.37
CA VAL A 396 -3.00 -1.26 -23.30
C VAL A 396 -4.39 -1.43 -22.71
N ALA A 397 -4.75 -0.66 -21.67
CA ALA A 397 -6.10 -0.68 -21.07
C ALA A 397 -7.18 -0.28 -22.09
N ARG A 398 -6.89 0.75 -22.91
CA ARG A 398 -7.79 1.22 -23.97
C ARG A 398 -7.97 0.17 -25.08
N ILE A 399 -6.87 -0.46 -25.50
CA ILE A 399 -6.93 -1.56 -26.48
C ILE A 399 -7.74 -2.74 -25.91
N LEU A 400 -7.53 -3.10 -24.64
CA LEU A 400 -8.27 -4.19 -23.99
C LEU A 400 -9.76 -3.86 -23.86
N GLY A 401 -10.14 -2.61 -23.61
CA GLY A 401 -11.54 -2.16 -23.62
C GLY A 401 -12.20 -2.38 -24.99
N ARG A 402 -11.49 -2.02 -26.08
CA ARG A 402 -11.97 -2.29 -27.45
C ARG A 402 -12.08 -3.77 -27.75
N VAL A 403 -11.14 -4.61 -27.27
CA VAL A 403 -11.23 -6.06 -27.41
C VAL A 403 -12.48 -6.59 -26.70
N PHE A 404 -12.79 -6.14 -25.50
CA PHE A 404 -13.99 -6.56 -24.77
C PHE A 404 -15.29 -6.09 -25.45
N TYR A 405 -15.30 -4.86 -25.95
CA TYR A 405 -16.43 -4.36 -26.72
C TYR A 405 -16.63 -5.14 -28.01
N ALA A 406 -15.57 -5.37 -28.80
CA ALA A 406 -15.62 -6.17 -30.02
C ALA A 406 -16.07 -7.61 -29.78
N LEU A 407 -15.80 -8.14 -28.59
CA LEU A 407 -16.29 -9.47 -28.16
C LEU A 407 -17.70 -9.40 -27.56
N GLY A 408 -18.36 -8.23 -27.51
CA GLY A 408 -19.70 -8.04 -26.97
C GLY A 408 -19.81 -8.27 -25.45
N LEU A 409 -18.71 -8.10 -24.73
CA LEU A 409 -18.68 -8.19 -23.26
C LEU A 409 -18.99 -6.84 -22.60
N LEU A 410 -18.79 -5.74 -23.33
CA LEU A 410 -19.12 -4.38 -22.93
C LEU A 410 -20.19 -3.79 -23.84
N GLY A 411 -20.97 -2.86 -23.32
CA GLY A 411 -21.99 -2.14 -24.06
C GLY A 411 -21.41 -0.96 -24.89
N GLY A 412 -20.19 -0.53 -24.61
CA GLY A 412 -19.48 0.55 -25.28
C GLY A 412 -17.97 0.37 -25.20
N ASP A 413 -17.24 1.09 -26.04
CA ASP A 413 -15.77 1.09 -26.11
C ASP A 413 -15.13 2.25 -25.36
N HIS A 414 -15.95 3.04 -24.64
CA HIS A 414 -15.46 4.19 -23.89
C HIS A 414 -14.62 3.78 -22.69
N LEU A 415 -13.54 4.53 -22.46
CA LEU A 415 -12.68 4.38 -21.31
C LEU A 415 -12.72 5.67 -20.49
N VAL A 416 -13.10 5.55 -19.23
CA VAL A 416 -13.05 6.62 -18.23
C VAL A 416 -11.75 6.49 -17.48
N GLU A 417 -10.87 7.48 -17.63
CA GLU A 417 -9.60 7.56 -16.89
C GLU A 417 -9.87 8.33 -15.58
N ALA A 418 -9.40 7.78 -14.48
CA ALA A 418 -9.56 8.35 -13.16
C ALA A 418 -8.23 8.34 -12.40
N GLN A 419 -7.98 9.42 -11.69
CA GLN A 419 -6.92 9.54 -10.70
C GLN A 419 -7.54 9.65 -9.30
N ARG A 420 -6.68 9.62 -8.27
CA ARG A 420 -7.12 9.81 -6.89
C ARG A 420 -8.02 11.06 -6.72
N ALA A 421 -7.63 12.19 -7.33
CA ALA A 421 -8.37 13.45 -7.23
C ALA A 421 -9.80 13.36 -7.78
N ASP A 422 -10.06 12.46 -8.74
CA ASP A 422 -11.37 12.24 -9.33
C ASP A 422 -12.28 11.36 -8.48
N LEU A 423 -11.69 10.52 -7.62
CA LEU A 423 -12.39 9.58 -6.75
C LEU A 423 -12.61 10.11 -5.34
N VAL A 424 -11.71 10.95 -4.84
CA VAL A 424 -11.73 11.48 -3.48
C VAL A 424 -12.40 12.85 -3.43
N GLY A 425 -13.33 13.03 -2.49
CA GLY A 425 -13.99 14.31 -2.22
C GLY A 425 -13.12 15.23 -1.37
N GLU A 426 -13.38 16.55 -1.47
CA GLU A 426 -12.70 17.57 -0.65
C GLU A 426 -13.22 17.61 0.79
N TYR A 427 -14.47 17.18 1.01
CA TYR A 427 -15.14 17.23 2.31
C TYR A 427 -15.69 15.86 2.71
N LEU A 428 -15.90 15.68 4.03
CA LEU A 428 -16.47 14.47 4.62
C LEU A 428 -17.81 14.10 3.94
N GLY A 429 -17.93 12.85 3.49
CA GLY A 429 -19.15 12.31 2.87
C GLY A 429 -19.29 12.58 1.36
N GLN A 430 -18.39 13.33 0.75
CA GLN A 430 -18.41 13.55 -0.70
C GLN A 430 -17.68 12.45 -1.49
N THR A 431 -16.75 11.76 -0.88
CA THR A 431 -15.93 10.73 -1.54
C THR A 431 -16.80 9.59 -2.09
N ALA A 432 -17.71 9.07 -1.30
CA ALA A 432 -18.60 7.99 -1.76
C ALA A 432 -19.51 8.45 -2.91
N VAL A 433 -20.01 9.70 -2.89
CA VAL A 433 -20.84 10.26 -3.95
C VAL A 433 -20.03 10.39 -5.22
N LYS A 434 -18.87 11.06 -5.15
CA LYS A 434 -17.99 11.33 -6.29
C LYS A 434 -17.47 10.03 -6.93
N ALA A 435 -17.06 9.05 -6.11
CA ALA A 435 -16.65 7.74 -6.59
C ALA A 435 -17.80 6.99 -7.29
N ASN A 436 -19.02 7.03 -6.74
CA ASN A 436 -20.18 6.41 -7.38
C ASN A 436 -20.54 7.08 -8.73
N GLU A 437 -20.54 8.41 -8.81
CA GLU A 437 -20.81 9.15 -10.05
C GLU A 437 -19.79 8.79 -11.14
N LEU A 438 -18.51 8.72 -10.78
CA LEU A 438 -17.45 8.34 -11.70
C LEU A 438 -17.61 6.88 -12.18
N ILE A 439 -17.90 5.96 -11.27
CA ILE A 439 -18.16 4.56 -11.61
C ILE A 439 -19.39 4.44 -12.52
N ASP A 440 -20.47 5.17 -12.21
CA ASP A 440 -21.70 5.16 -13.03
C ASP A 440 -21.43 5.67 -14.44
N SER A 441 -20.54 6.66 -14.61
CA SER A 441 -20.12 7.14 -15.93
C SER A 441 -19.33 6.13 -16.75
N ALA A 442 -18.69 5.16 -16.08
CA ALA A 442 -17.92 4.09 -16.72
C ALA A 442 -18.73 2.81 -16.99
N ILE A 443 -19.97 2.72 -16.50
CA ILE A 443 -20.81 1.54 -16.69
C ILE A 443 -21.05 1.29 -18.20
N GLY A 444 -20.83 0.04 -18.60
CA GLY A 444 -20.90 -0.36 -20.01
C GLY A 444 -19.58 -0.21 -20.76
N GLY A 445 -18.60 0.50 -20.22
CA GLY A 445 -17.25 0.67 -20.73
C GLY A 445 -16.18 0.16 -19.77
N VAL A 446 -15.07 0.88 -19.69
CA VAL A 446 -13.91 0.58 -18.83
C VAL A 446 -13.62 1.76 -17.91
N LEU A 447 -13.49 1.51 -16.61
CA LEU A 447 -12.90 2.44 -15.67
C LEU A 447 -11.42 2.08 -15.50
N PHE A 448 -10.54 3.00 -15.84
CA PHE A 448 -9.10 2.89 -15.65
C PHE A 448 -8.66 3.82 -14.52
N VAL A 449 -8.27 3.24 -13.39
CA VAL A 449 -7.76 4.01 -12.25
C VAL A 449 -6.24 4.06 -12.36
N ASP A 450 -5.69 5.21 -12.75
CA ASP A 450 -4.25 5.40 -12.80
C ASP A 450 -3.70 5.66 -11.41
N GLU A 451 -2.47 5.19 -11.17
CA GLU A 451 -1.81 5.31 -9.86
C GLU A 451 -2.69 4.84 -8.68
N ALA A 452 -3.43 3.72 -8.88
CA ALA A 452 -4.39 3.22 -7.89
C ALA A 452 -3.80 3.01 -6.48
N TYR A 453 -2.48 2.81 -6.38
CA TYR A 453 -1.76 2.77 -5.10
C TYR A 453 -1.89 4.07 -4.29
N SER A 454 -2.16 5.20 -4.95
CA SER A 454 -2.37 6.48 -4.26
C SER A 454 -3.63 6.52 -3.40
N LEU A 455 -4.62 5.64 -3.67
CA LEU A 455 -5.83 5.49 -2.86
C LEU A 455 -5.57 4.79 -1.52
N SER A 456 -4.60 3.86 -1.48
CA SER A 456 -4.26 3.10 -0.27
C SER A 456 -3.05 3.67 0.47
N ASN A 457 -2.60 4.88 0.11
CA ASN A 457 -1.41 5.48 0.68
C ASN A 457 -1.69 5.96 2.10
N SER A 458 -1.65 5.02 3.05
CA SER A 458 -1.76 5.24 4.49
C SER A 458 -0.49 5.92 5.00
N GLY A 459 -0.19 7.15 4.52
CA GLY A 459 0.88 7.97 5.06
C GLY A 459 0.63 8.25 6.55
N TYR A 460 1.70 8.29 7.34
CA TYR A 460 1.69 8.51 8.78
C TYR A 460 1.12 9.88 9.13
N GLY A 461 -0.13 9.96 9.40
CA GLY A 461 -0.73 11.19 9.86
C GLY A 461 -2.16 11.33 9.42
N LYS A 462 -3.08 10.69 10.11
CA LYS A 462 -4.47 10.42 9.79
C LYS A 462 -4.53 9.52 8.56
N GLY A 463 -4.83 8.22 8.76
CA GLY A 463 -5.12 7.30 7.66
C GLY A 463 -6.00 8.01 6.66
N ASP A 464 -5.69 7.86 5.41
CA ASP A 464 -6.44 8.46 4.32
C ASP A 464 -7.86 7.85 4.30
N ALA A 465 -8.67 8.26 5.28
CA ALA A 465 -10.04 7.79 5.42
C ALA A 465 -10.84 8.01 4.15
N TYR A 466 -10.47 9.01 3.36
CA TYR A 466 -11.13 9.31 2.09
C TYR A 466 -10.67 8.37 0.97
N GLY A 467 -9.37 8.05 0.90
CA GLY A 467 -8.86 7.08 -0.07
C GLY A 467 -9.35 5.67 0.24
N ASP A 468 -9.40 5.29 1.50
CA ASP A 468 -9.97 4.01 1.95
C ASP A 468 -11.48 3.93 1.68
N GLU A 469 -12.23 5.03 1.87
CA GLU A 469 -13.64 5.12 1.53
C GLU A 469 -13.86 4.95 0.01
N ALA A 470 -13.07 5.63 -0.83
CA ALA A 470 -13.13 5.46 -2.28
C ALA A 470 -12.81 4.03 -2.71
N LEU A 471 -11.81 3.41 -2.09
CA LEU A 471 -11.42 2.02 -2.37
C LEU A 471 -12.52 1.03 -1.98
N GLN A 472 -13.19 1.22 -0.84
CA GLN A 472 -14.33 0.39 -0.42
C GLN A 472 -15.50 0.50 -1.40
N VAL A 473 -15.80 1.72 -1.89
CA VAL A 473 -16.83 1.93 -2.91
C VAL A 473 -16.46 1.22 -4.20
N LEU A 474 -15.21 1.35 -4.67
CA LEU A 474 -14.71 0.67 -5.86
C LEU A 474 -14.82 -0.85 -5.75
N LEU A 475 -14.37 -1.44 -4.63
CA LEU A 475 -14.43 -2.87 -4.40
C LEU A 475 -15.87 -3.39 -4.39
N LYS A 476 -16.75 -2.74 -3.65
CA LYS A 476 -18.18 -3.10 -3.59
C LYS A 476 -18.82 -3.04 -4.97
N ARG A 477 -18.61 -1.94 -5.70
CA ARG A 477 -19.20 -1.77 -7.04
C ARG A 477 -18.58 -2.72 -8.07
N ALA A 478 -17.31 -3.08 -7.95
CA ALA A 478 -16.67 -4.10 -8.79
C ALA A 478 -17.27 -5.48 -8.54
N GLU A 479 -17.66 -5.82 -7.31
CA GLU A 479 -18.37 -7.06 -6.99
C GLU A 479 -19.81 -7.06 -7.52
N ASP A 480 -20.53 -5.95 -7.36
CA ASP A 480 -21.93 -5.82 -7.79
C ASP A 480 -22.06 -5.85 -9.33
N ASN A 481 -21.03 -5.46 -10.08
CA ASN A 481 -21.03 -5.38 -11.55
C ASN A 481 -20.11 -6.43 -12.22
N ARG A 482 -19.93 -7.58 -11.58
CA ARG A 482 -19.20 -8.73 -12.15
C ARG A 482 -19.86 -9.34 -13.37
#